data_f6f8c33c21a7c779e75f8342aa0273ca
#
_entry.id   f6f8c33c21a7c779e75f8342aa0273ca
#
_cell.length_a   1.000
_cell.length_b   1.000
_cell.length_c   1.000
_cell.angle_alpha   90.00
_cell.angle_beta   90.00
_cell.angle_gamma   90.00
#
_symmetry.space_group_name_H-M   'P 1'
#
loop_
_entity.id
_entity.type
_entity.pdbx_description
1 polymer ?
#
loop_
_entity_poly.entity_id
_entity_poly.type
_entity_poly.pdbx_seq_one_letter_code
_entity_poly.pdbx_strand_id
1 'polypeptide(L)'
;PATLRRQRQMCIRDRVEGLTKISRLKKDKILSIQSENFRKMLLTLNDDVRVILIKIADRLHNMRTMESMSPEKQIKISSETLYIYAPIAHRIGLYEIKSELEDLSLKYTDNETYNSIKNSLEKSKDDQNLYIRNFARKISDKLKSESIFFKINGRSKSIFSIREKMIKKNIAIEEVYDRFAIR
;
A
#
# COMPACT_ATOMS: atom_id res chain seq x y z
N PRO A 1 24.22 21.14 -24.78
CA PRO A 1 24.32 19.72 -24.43
C PRO A 1 25.07 19.45 -23.12
N ALA A 2 26.20 20.15 -22.83
CA ALA A 2 27.00 19.97 -21.61
C ALA A 2 26.25 20.42 -20.33
N THR A 3 25.49 21.50 -20.41
CA THR A 3 24.68 22.06 -19.30
C THR A 3 23.56 21.10 -18.90
N LEU A 4 22.86 20.47 -19.88
CA LEU A 4 21.82 19.50 -19.63
C LEU A 4 22.36 18.21 -18.99
N ARG A 5 23.55 17.78 -19.38
CA ARG A 5 24.22 16.62 -18.77
C ARG A 5 24.64 16.90 -17.33
N ARG A 6 25.12 18.09 -17.03
CA ARG A 6 25.49 18.55 -15.70
C ARG A 6 24.27 18.69 -14.78
N GLN A 7 23.16 19.22 -15.28
CA GLN A 7 21.90 19.29 -14.55
C GLN A 7 21.33 17.90 -14.25
N ARG A 8 21.38 16.94 -15.20
CA ARG A 8 20.97 15.54 -14.95
C ARG A 8 21.84 14.88 -13.88
N GLN A 9 23.15 15.09 -13.89
CA GLN A 9 24.06 14.55 -12.88
C GLN A 9 23.80 15.15 -11.49
N MET A 10 23.56 16.46 -11.37
CA MET A 10 23.15 17.08 -10.12
C MET A 10 21.84 16.48 -9.59
N CYS A 11 20.81 16.38 -10.42
CA CYS A 11 19.53 15.77 -10.04
C CYS A 11 19.65 14.30 -9.58
N ILE A 12 20.55 13.53 -10.15
CA ILE A 12 20.79 12.13 -9.74
C ILE A 12 21.54 12.12 -8.39
N ARG A 13 22.55 12.95 -8.24
CA ARG A 13 23.33 13.09 -7.00
C ARG A 13 22.44 13.47 -5.82
N ASP A 14 21.61 14.49 -5.96
CA ASP A 14 20.72 14.95 -4.91
C ASP A 14 19.71 13.87 -4.46
N ARG A 15 19.21 13.08 -5.44
CA ARG A 15 18.32 11.95 -5.13
C ARG A 15 19.05 10.82 -4.41
N VAL A 16 20.26 10.47 -4.83
CA VAL A 16 21.09 9.45 -4.17
C VAL A 16 21.46 9.92 -2.75
N GLU A 17 21.77 11.19 -2.58
CA GLU A 17 22.07 11.79 -1.28
C GLU A 17 20.86 11.79 -0.35
N GLY A 18 19.66 12.09 -0.87
CA GLY A 18 18.40 11.97 -0.15
C GLY A 18 18.10 10.52 0.29
N LEU A 19 18.27 9.55 -0.61
CA LEU A 19 18.11 8.12 -0.29
C LEU A 19 19.13 7.65 0.78
N THR A 20 20.37 8.13 0.71
CA THR A 20 21.43 7.80 1.66
C THR A 20 21.15 8.40 3.03
N LYS A 21 20.65 9.64 3.10
CA LYS A 21 20.22 10.27 4.36
C LYS A 21 19.15 9.45 5.06
N ILE A 22 18.12 9.02 4.33
CA ILE A 22 17.05 8.16 4.87
C ILE A 22 17.61 6.82 5.36
N SER A 23 18.57 6.21 4.66
CA SER A 23 19.20 4.94 5.03
C SER A 23 20.10 5.02 6.25
N ARG A 24 20.83 6.12 6.43
CA ARG A 24 21.71 6.36 7.60
C ARG A 24 20.94 6.53 8.90
N LEU A 25 19.70 7.00 8.84
CA LEU A 25 18.83 7.19 10.00
C LEU A 25 18.38 5.89 10.69
N LYS A 26 18.68 4.72 10.10
CA LYS A 26 18.28 3.40 10.62
C LYS A 26 19.10 2.86 11.80
N LYS A 27 20.19 3.53 12.23
CA LYS A 27 21.17 2.89 13.10
C LYS A 27 20.96 3.01 14.61
N ASP A 28 20.11 3.89 15.12
CA ASP A 28 20.03 4.13 16.56
C ASP A 28 18.61 4.02 17.15
N LYS A 29 18.47 3.21 18.21
CA LYS A 29 17.36 2.97 19.19
C LYS A 29 15.88 2.92 18.72
N ILE A 30 15.22 1.80 19.02
CA ILE A 30 14.06 1.23 18.30
C ILE A 30 12.69 1.93 18.46
N LEU A 31 12.41 2.75 19.46
CA LEU A 31 11.07 3.33 19.69
C LEU A 31 10.98 4.86 19.53
N SER A 32 12.02 5.60 19.91
CA SER A 32 12.09 7.05 19.62
C SER A 32 12.40 7.34 18.15
N ILE A 33 12.99 6.40 17.47
CA ILE A 33 13.49 6.42 16.09
C ILE A 33 12.35 6.32 15.06
N GLN A 34 11.31 5.57 15.33
CA GLN A 34 10.19 5.45 14.39
C GLN A 34 9.49 6.81 14.18
N SER A 35 9.28 7.57 15.26
CA SER A 35 8.69 8.91 15.18
C SER A 35 9.64 9.92 14.54
N GLU A 36 10.93 9.83 14.84
CA GLU A 36 11.93 10.75 14.28
C GLU A 36 12.25 10.43 12.82
N ASN A 37 12.32 9.15 12.45
CA ASN A 37 12.45 8.71 11.06
C ASN A 37 11.23 9.08 10.23
N PHE A 38 10.04 8.92 10.77
CA PHE A 38 8.80 9.37 10.16
C PHE A 38 8.78 10.88 9.95
N ARG A 39 9.18 11.67 10.97
CA ARG A 39 9.28 13.12 10.88
C ARG A 39 10.31 13.56 9.83
N LYS A 40 11.51 12.95 9.83
CA LYS A 40 12.56 13.27 8.84
C LYS A 40 12.14 12.87 7.43
N MET A 41 11.46 11.75 7.28
CA MET A 41 10.92 11.32 5.99
C MET A 41 9.80 12.26 5.50
N LEU A 42 8.97 12.79 6.41
CA LEU A 42 7.99 13.84 6.07
C LEU A 42 8.67 15.18 5.72
N LEU A 43 9.79 15.54 6.35
CA LEU A 43 10.56 16.73 5.98
C LEU A 43 11.19 16.58 4.58
N THR A 44 11.65 15.37 4.22
CA THR A 44 12.19 15.08 2.88
C THR A 44 11.10 15.16 1.80
N LEU A 45 9.81 14.93 2.15
CA LEU A 45 8.67 15.16 1.26
C LEU A 45 8.60 16.63 0.78
N ASN A 46 9.03 17.54 1.63
CA ASN A 46 8.99 18.97 1.32
C ASN A 46 10.07 19.37 0.31
N ASP A 47 11.17 18.61 0.23
CA ASP A 47 12.31 18.92 -0.62
C ASP A 47 12.19 18.28 -2.01
N ASP A 48 11.93 16.98 -2.10
CA ASP A 48 11.73 16.28 -3.39
C ASP A 48 10.87 15.02 -3.23
N VAL A 49 9.62 15.09 -3.65
CA VAL A 49 8.68 13.96 -3.61
C VAL A 49 9.17 12.72 -4.40
N ARG A 50 10.03 12.92 -5.41
CA ARG A 50 10.57 11.82 -6.24
C ARG A 50 11.45 10.87 -5.44
N VAL A 51 12.19 11.39 -4.43
CA VAL A 51 12.98 10.56 -3.51
C VAL A 51 12.09 9.55 -2.78
N ILE A 52 10.92 9.99 -2.35
CA ILE A 52 9.97 9.13 -1.64
C ILE A 52 9.30 8.14 -2.56
N LEU A 53 8.95 8.54 -3.78
CA LEU A 53 8.39 7.62 -4.78
C LEU A 53 9.38 6.48 -5.08
N ILE A 54 10.67 6.79 -5.26
CA ILE A 54 11.72 5.79 -5.46
C ILE A 54 11.83 4.88 -4.22
N LYS A 55 11.76 5.45 -3.01
CA LYS A 55 11.88 4.68 -1.77
C LYS A 55 10.69 3.75 -1.53
N ILE A 56 9.48 4.19 -1.88
CA ILE A 56 8.28 3.35 -1.81
C ILE A 56 8.36 2.22 -2.85
N ALA A 57 8.81 2.51 -4.08
CA ALA A 57 8.99 1.50 -5.11
C ALA A 57 10.04 0.45 -4.73
N ASP A 58 11.19 0.89 -4.18
CA ASP A 58 12.22 -0.01 -3.61
C ASP A 58 11.64 -0.88 -2.49
N ARG A 59 10.88 -0.28 -1.56
CA ARG A 59 10.25 -1.01 -0.47
C ARG A 59 9.24 -2.04 -0.99
N LEU A 60 8.41 -1.67 -1.96
CA LEU A 60 7.44 -2.58 -2.57
C LEU A 60 8.13 -3.76 -3.25
N HIS A 61 9.20 -3.50 -4.01
CA HIS A 61 9.99 -4.56 -4.62
C HIS A 61 10.57 -5.50 -3.55
N ASN A 62 11.17 -4.93 -2.49
CA ASN A 62 11.72 -5.72 -1.39
C ASN A 62 10.65 -6.56 -0.68
N MET A 63 9.44 -6.03 -0.48
CA MET A 63 8.32 -6.76 0.11
C MET A 63 7.85 -7.95 -0.77
N ARG A 64 7.87 -7.79 -2.09
CA ARG A 64 7.50 -8.85 -3.04
C ARG A 64 8.53 -9.99 -3.10
N THR A 65 9.80 -9.69 -2.79
CA THR A 65 10.93 -10.64 -2.92
C THR A 65 11.48 -11.14 -1.59
N MET A 66 10.77 -10.89 -0.48
CA MET A 66 11.25 -11.19 0.89
C MET A 66 11.27 -12.68 1.27
N GLU A 67 10.75 -13.57 0.42
CA GLU A 67 10.60 -15.00 0.76
C GLU A 67 11.93 -15.68 1.09
N SER A 68 13.03 -15.21 0.50
CA SER A 68 14.39 -15.72 0.73
C SER A 68 15.06 -15.22 2.03
N MET A 69 14.42 -14.28 2.74
CA MET A 69 14.99 -13.70 3.97
C MET A 69 14.61 -14.50 5.21
N SER A 70 15.42 -14.36 6.29
CA SER A 70 15.09 -14.98 7.56
C SER A 70 13.79 -14.43 8.16
N PRO A 71 12.99 -15.24 8.89
CA PRO A 71 11.71 -14.82 9.47
C PRO A 71 11.80 -13.55 10.33
N GLU A 72 12.85 -13.40 11.11
CA GLU A 72 13.07 -12.20 11.94
C GLU A 72 13.20 -10.92 11.10
N LYS A 73 13.92 -11.00 9.97
CA LYS A 73 14.05 -9.88 9.04
C LYS A 73 12.73 -9.58 8.33
N GLN A 74 11.99 -10.63 7.94
CA GLN A 74 10.67 -10.48 7.33
C GLN A 74 9.72 -9.72 8.25
N ILE A 75 9.61 -10.11 9.53
CA ILE A 75 8.77 -9.44 10.53
C ILE A 75 9.20 -7.99 10.74
N LYS A 76 10.51 -7.75 10.89
CA LYS A 76 11.03 -6.39 11.09
C LYS A 76 10.73 -5.47 9.91
N ILE A 77 11.01 -5.92 8.68
CA ILE A 77 10.77 -5.14 7.47
C ILE A 77 9.27 -4.91 7.27
N SER A 78 8.43 -5.91 7.54
CA SER A 78 6.97 -5.82 7.45
C SER A 78 6.42 -4.80 8.44
N SER A 79 6.89 -4.81 9.69
CA SER A 79 6.49 -3.83 10.70
C SER A 79 6.89 -2.41 10.31
N GLU A 80 8.15 -2.20 9.84
CA GLU A 80 8.57 -0.89 9.31
C GLU A 80 7.68 -0.46 8.13
N THR A 81 7.33 -1.38 7.25
CA THR A 81 6.50 -1.10 6.07
C THR A 81 5.10 -0.66 6.48
N LEU A 82 4.49 -1.37 7.41
CA LEU A 82 3.14 -1.09 7.90
C LEU A 82 3.04 0.26 8.61
N TYR A 83 4.04 0.57 9.47
CA TYR A 83 3.98 1.77 10.31
C TYR A 83 4.56 3.03 9.67
N ILE A 84 5.41 2.90 8.63
CA ILE A 84 6.08 4.05 8.01
C ILE A 84 5.66 4.19 6.53
N TYR A 85 5.89 3.18 5.71
CA TYR A 85 5.74 3.31 4.26
C TYR A 85 4.29 3.30 3.79
N ALA A 86 3.43 2.46 4.38
CA ALA A 86 2.01 2.43 4.01
C ALA A 86 1.27 3.75 4.35
N PRO A 87 1.46 4.37 5.54
CA PRO A 87 0.91 5.70 5.82
C PRO A 87 1.42 6.80 4.89
N ILE A 88 2.69 6.75 4.46
CA ILE A 88 3.23 7.73 3.52
C ILE A 88 2.64 7.53 2.13
N ALA A 89 2.57 6.28 1.64
CA ALA A 89 1.92 5.96 0.38
C ALA A 89 0.46 6.45 0.36
N HIS A 90 -0.26 6.30 1.47
CA HIS A 90 -1.61 6.83 1.63
C HIS A 90 -1.67 8.36 1.50
N ARG A 91 -0.77 9.09 2.18
CA ARG A 91 -0.74 10.57 2.16
C ARG A 91 -0.45 11.16 0.79
N ILE A 92 0.38 10.50 -0.02
CA ILE A 92 0.69 10.94 -1.39
C ILE A 92 -0.29 10.37 -2.43
N GLY A 93 -1.36 9.69 -2.00
CA GLY A 93 -2.44 9.21 -2.87
C GLY A 93 -2.17 7.89 -3.58
N LEU A 94 -1.08 7.17 -3.27
CA LEU A 94 -0.73 5.87 -3.85
C LEU A 94 -1.52 4.73 -3.18
N TYR A 95 -2.84 4.76 -3.29
CA TYR A 95 -3.74 3.86 -2.57
C TYR A 95 -3.57 2.37 -2.92
N GLU A 96 -3.26 2.06 -4.17
CA GLU A 96 -3.02 0.67 -4.61
C GLU A 96 -1.74 0.13 -3.99
N ILE A 97 -0.65 0.90 -4.06
CA ILE A 97 0.64 0.55 -3.46
C ILE A 97 0.51 0.42 -1.93
N LYS A 98 -0.21 1.36 -1.30
CA LYS A 98 -0.51 1.30 0.13
C LYS A 98 -1.19 -0.01 0.50
N SER A 99 -2.24 -0.40 -0.23
CA SER A 99 -2.99 -1.63 0.03
C SER A 99 -2.12 -2.87 -0.18
N GLU A 100 -1.29 -2.90 -1.20
CA GLU A 100 -0.36 -4.01 -1.44
C GLU A 100 0.72 -4.12 -0.37
N LEU A 101 1.28 -2.99 0.08
CA LEU A 101 2.25 -2.95 1.17
C LEU A 101 1.65 -3.48 2.48
N GLU A 102 0.40 -3.12 2.77
CA GLU A 102 -0.33 -3.61 3.95
C GLU A 102 -0.61 -5.12 3.86
N ASP A 103 -1.09 -5.61 2.71
CA ASP A 103 -1.39 -7.01 2.49
C ASP A 103 -0.13 -7.87 2.57
N LEU A 104 0.98 -7.44 1.96
CA LEU A 104 2.27 -8.11 2.06
C LEU A 104 2.83 -8.08 3.50
N SER A 105 2.65 -6.97 4.21
CA SER A 105 3.05 -6.90 5.62
C SER A 105 2.29 -7.91 6.48
N LEU A 106 0.98 -8.03 6.27
CA LEU A 106 0.16 -9.02 6.96
C LEU A 106 0.58 -10.46 6.63
N LYS A 107 0.90 -10.75 5.36
CA LYS A 107 1.38 -12.06 4.92
C LYS A 107 2.57 -12.54 5.74
N TYR A 108 3.50 -11.65 6.11
CA TYR A 108 4.72 -12.01 6.85
C TYR A 108 4.61 -11.84 8.36
N THR A 109 3.65 -11.07 8.87
CA THR A 109 3.44 -10.88 10.32
C THR A 109 2.40 -11.82 10.90
N ASP A 110 1.37 -12.17 10.12
CA ASP A 110 0.23 -13.01 10.53
C ASP A 110 -0.27 -13.80 9.32
N ASN A 111 0.53 -14.81 8.95
CA ASN A 111 0.29 -15.62 7.74
C ASN A 111 -1.00 -16.42 7.82
N GLU A 112 -1.38 -16.87 9.01
CA GLU A 112 -2.59 -17.67 9.22
C GLU A 112 -3.84 -16.85 8.91
N THR A 113 -3.95 -15.67 9.51
CA THR A 113 -5.06 -14.73 9.25
C THR A 113 -5.08 -14.27 7.80
N TYR A 114 -3.91 -13.98 7.21
CA TYR A 114 -3.79 -13.61 5.81
C TYR A 114 -4.37 -14.69 4.89
N ASN A 115 -3.96 -15.96 5.07
CA ASN A 115 -4.42 -17.07 4.23
C ASN A 115 -5.90 -17.39 4.46
N SER A 116 -6.41 -17.30 5.68
CA SER A 116 -7.83 -17.48 5.99
C SER A 116 -8.69 -16.49 5.22
N ILE A 117 -8.33 -15.20 5.28
CA ILE A 117 -9.06 -14.14 4.56
C ILE A 117 -8.92 -14.32 3.04
N LYS A 118 -7.73 -14.61 2.54
CA LYS A 118 -7.46 -14.83 1.12
C LYS A 118 -8.32 -15.96 0.57
N ASN A 119 -8.31 -17.11 1.23
CA ASN A 119 -9.09 -18.28 0.82
C ASN A 119 -10.62 -18.00 0.82
N SER A 120 -11.12 -17.26 1.81
CA SER A 120 -12.53 -16.85 1.85
C SER A 120 -12.91 -15.91 0.70
N LEU A 121 -12.01 -14.98 0.34
CA LEU A 121 -12.21 -14.07 -0.79
C LEU A 121 -12.17 -14.82 -2.12
N GLU A 122 -11.24 -15.77 -2.29
CA GLU A 122 -11.12 -16.57 -3.51
C GLU A 122 -12.36 -17.44 -3.75
N LYS A 123 -12.89 -18.07 -2.70
CA LYS A 123 -14.14 -18.88 -2.78
C LYS A 123 -15.36 -18.08 -3.25
N SER A 124 -15.44 -16.81 -2.88
CA SER A 124 -16.57 -15.94 -3.23
C SER A 124 -16.33 -15.02 -4.42
N LYS A 125 -15.17 -15.15 -5.09
CA LYS A 125 -14.73 -14.21 -6.12
C LYS A 125 -15.65 -14.14 -7.33
N ASP A 126 -16.12 -15.28 -7.81
CA ASP A 126 -16.96 -15.33 -9.00
C ASP A 126 -18.36 -14.76 -8.72
N ASP A 127 -18.95 -15.09 -7.57
CA ASP A 127 -20.22 -14.53 -7.14
C ASP A 127 -20.13 -13.01 -6.93
N GLN A 128 -19.04 -12.53 -6.32
CA GLN A 128 -18.78 -11.10 -6.15
C GLN A 128 -18.64 -10.38 -7.50
N ASN A 129 -17.89 -10.94 -8.43
CA ASN A 129 -17.71 -10.37 -9.75
C ASN A 129 -19.03 -10.29 -10.51
N LEU A 130 -19.85 -11.34 -10.43
CA LEU A 130 -21.19 -11.37 -11.04
C LEU A 130 -22.09 -10.30 -10.42
N TYR A 131 -22.10 -10.18 -9.10
CA TYR A 131 -22.87 -9.17 -8.38
C TYR A 131 -22.43 -7.74 -8.77
N ILE A 132 -21.12 -7.47 -8.76
CA ILE A 132 -20.56 -6.16 -9.16
C ILE A 132 -20.97 -5.80 -10.58
N ARG A 133 -20.87 -6.75 -11.53
CA ARG A 133 -21.27 -6.52 -12.93
C ARG A 133 -22.74 -6.20 -13.07
N ASN A 134 -23.60 -6.98 -12.40
CA ASN A 134 -25.05 -6.80 -12.46
C ASN A 134 -25.48 -5.46 -11.84
N PHE A 135 -24.88 -5.10 -10.71
CA PHE A 135 -25.15 -3.82 -10.05
C PHE A 135 -24.63 -2.63 -10.86
N ALA A 136 -23.38 -2.71 -11.36
CA ALA A 136 -22.80 -1.69 -12.21
C ALA A 136 -23.61 -1.45 -13.49
N ARG A 137 -24.17 -2.53 -14.08
CA ARG A 137 -25.03 -2.40 -15.26
C ARG A 137 -26.30 -1.58 -14.97
N LYS A 138 -27.01 -1.85 -13.87
CA LYS A 138 -28.20 -1.10 -13.47
C LYS A 138 -27.91 0.39 -13.29
N ILE A 139 -26.79 0.72 -12.63
CA ILE A 139 -26.36 2.13 -12.46
C ILE A 139 -26.01 2.73 -13.81
N SER A 140 -25.26 1.99 -14.64
CA SER A 140 -24.85 2.44 -15.97
C SER A 140 -26.04 2.80 -16.86
N ASP A 141 -27.07 1.93 -16.87
CA ASP A 141 -28.27 2.14 -17.68
C ASP A 141 -29.00 3.41 -17.22
N LYS A 142 -29.11 3.62 -15.90
CA LYS A 142 -29.74 4.83 -15.36
C LYS A 142 -28.96 6.11 -15.68
N LEU A 143 -27.62 6.09 -15.52
CA LEU A 143 -26.78 7.25 -15.81
C LEU A 143 -26.77 7.59 -17.31
N LYS A 144 -26.82 6.56 -18.19
CA LYS A 144 -26.93 6.77 -19.63
C LYS A 144 -28.28 7.41 -20.02
N SER A 145 -29.37 7.00 -19.37
CA SER A 145 -30.68 7.59 -19.63
C SER A 145 -30.75 9.07 -19.26
N GLU A 146 -29.92 9.53 -18.32
CA GLU A 146 -29.79 10.92 -17.91
C GLU A 146 -28.67 11.68 -18.71
N SER A 147 -28.06 11.04 -19.71
CA SER A 147 -26.97 11.61 -20.54
C SER A 147 -25.75 12.06 -19.72
N ILE A 148 -25.46 11.39 -18.61
CA ILE A 148 -24.33 11.71 -17.73
C ILE A 148 -23.10 10.92 -18.19
N PHE A 149 -21.96 11.61 -18.38
CA PHE A 149 -20.67 10.96 -18.62
C PHE A 149 -20.10 10.40 -17.31
N PHE A 150 -19.80 9.11 -17.29
CA PHE A 150 -19.32 8.44 -16.08
C PHE A 150 -18.33 7.32 -16.39
N LYS A 151 -17.57 6.93 -15.37
CA LYS A 151 -16.74 5.73 -15.36
C LYS A 151 -17.06 4.93 -14.10
N ILE A 152 -17.44 3.66 -14.26
CA ILE A 152 -17.72 2.76 -13.13
C ILE A 152 -16.52 1.84 -12.94
N ASN A 153 -16.00 1.81 -11.70
CA ASN A 153 -14.95 0.89 -11.29
C ASN A 153 -15.44 0.09 -10.06
N GLY A 154 -15.36 -1.23 -10.16
CA GLY A 154 -15.53 -2.12 -9.03
C GLY A 154 -14.18 -2.62 -8.54
N ARG A 155 -13.96 -2.65 -7.22
CA ARG A 155 -12.76 -3.22 -6.62
C ARG A 155 -13.08 -4.02 -5.36
N SER A 156 -12.35 -5.12 -5.17
CA SER A 156 -12.32 -5.81 -3.89
C SER A 156 -11.51 -5.01 -2.86
N LYS A 157 -11.87 -5.11 -1.60
CA LYS A 157 -11.08 -4.52 -0.51
C LYS A 157 -9.83 -5.36 -0.26
N SER A 158 -8.76 -4.71 0.22
CA SER A 158 -7.53 -5.36 0.61
C SER A 158 -7.77 -6.31 1.80
N ILE A 159 -6.97 -7.36 1.89
CA ILE A 159 -7.03 -8.36 2.97
C ILE A 159 -6.80 -7.67 4.32
N PHE A 160 -5.84 -6.75 4.40
CA PHE A 160 -5.57 -5.97 5.59
C PHE A 160 -6.77 -5.13 6.04
N SER A 161 -7.46 -4.46 5.11
CA SER A 161 -8.67 -3.68 5.42
C SER A 161 -9.81 -4.54 5.96
N ILE A 162 -9.94 -5.78 5.51
CA ILE A 162 -10.92 -6.75 6.03
C ILE A 162 -10.52 -7.15 7.46
N ARG A 163 -9.24 -7.50 7.68
CA ARG A 163 -8.73 -7.83 9.01
C ARG A 163 -8.97 -6.70 10.02
N GLU A 164 -8.68 -5.47 9.65
CA GLU A 164 -8.94 -4.30 10.51
C GLU A 164 -10.43 -4.19 10.91
N LYS A 165 -11.34 -4.49 9.98
CA LYS A 165 -12.77 -4.52 10.29
C LYS A 165 -13.17 -5.65 11.22
N MET A 166 -12.62 -6.85 11.01
CA MET A 166 -12.84 -8.00 11.89
C MET A 166 -12.41 -7.66 13.31
N ILE A 167 -11.22 -7.07 13.49
CA ILE A 167 -10.73 -6.68 14.81
C ILE A 167 -11.60 -5.57 15.43
N LYS A 168 -11.88 -4.49 14.70
CA LYS A 168 -12.64 -3.34 15.22
C LYS A 168 -14.06 -3.68 15.63
N LYS A 169 -14.69 -4.62 14.91
CA LYS A 169 -16.07 -5.03 15.17
C LYS A 169 -16.18 -6.32 15.96
N ASN A 170 -15.06 -6.99 16.22
CA ASN A 170 -14.99 -8.32 16.83
C ASN A 170 -15.91 -9.33 16.14
N ILE A 171 -15.82 -9.41 14.81
CA ILE A 171 -16.66 -10.27 13.96
C ILE A 171 -15.82 -11.23 13.15
N ALA A 172 -16.40 -12.37 12.79
CA ALA A 172 -15.79 -13.34 11.87
C ALA A 172 -15.78 -12.82 10.42
N ILE A 173 -14.97 -13.45 9.56
CA ILE A 173 -14.85 -13.02 8.17
C ILE A 173 -16.18 -13.15 7.41
N GLU A 174 -16.98 -14.14 7.74
CA GLU A 174 -18.28 -14.41 7.14
C GLU A 174 -19.26 -13.25 7.34
N GLU A 175 -19.14 -12.54 8.47
CA GLU A 175 -19.97 -11.40 8.85
C GLU A 175 -19.49 -10.07 8.26
N VAL A 176 -18.38 -10.07 7.52
CA VAL A 176 -17.90 -8.87 6.81
C VAL A 176 -18.62 -8.76 5.46
N TYR A 177 -19.72 -8.04 5.41
CA TYR A 177 -20.52 -7.83 4.18
C TYR A 177 -19.86 -6.85 3.20
N ASP A 178 -19.11 -5.85 3.70
CA ASP A 178 -18.50 -4.79 2.90
C ASP A 178 -17.11 -5.22 2.39
N ARG A 179 -17.09 -6.22 1.50
CA ARG A 179 -15.86 -6.82 0.92
C ARG A 179 -15.43 -6.19 -0.40
N PHE A 180 -16.30 -5.42 -1.04
CA PHE A 180 -16.05 -4.73 -2.31
C PHE A 180 -16.66 -3.34 -2.31
N ALA A 181 -16.23 -2.50 -3.26
CA ALA A 181 -16.76 -1.17 -3.46
C ALA A 181 -16.96 -0.90 -4.96
N ILE A 182 -18.00 -0.15 -5.28
CA ILE A 182 -18.28 0.37 -6.62
C ILE A 182 -18.15 1.90 -6.56
N ARG A 183 -17.44 2.48 -7.52
CA ARG A 183 -17.24 3.92 -7.66
C ARG A 183 -17.54 4.36 -9.09
#